data_33964ed13bbaeea5c980df5ab6e3678d
#
_entry.id   33964ed13bbaeea5c980df5ab6e3678d
#
_cell.length_a   1.000
_cell.length_b   1.000
_cell.length_c   1.000
_cell.angle_alpha   90.00
_cell.angle_beta   90.00
_cell.angle_gamma   90.00
#
_symmetry.space_group_name_H-M   'P 1'
#
loop_
_entity.id
_entity.type
_entity.pdbx_description
1 polymer ?
#
loop_
_entity_poly.entity_id
_entity_poly.type
_entity_poly.pdbx_seq_one_letter_code
_entity_poly.pdbx_strand_id
1 'polypeptide(L)'
;FKQKTAYEIVSRDWSSDVCSSDLIIGVKELKPAIHSTLPDRIVAGTWAFAAAITQGDITIKGGNPEHLELPLEKIVEAGAVVTTTADGFRVKMDRRPNAVDVATLPYPGFATDLQPFVITMNAIAQGNSIVTENVFEGRFMFVNELLRLGAEIHVDGHHASIHGIEKLSGAPVQATDIRAGAGLVLAGLVSDGVTIVEDAFHIDRGYPGFAEDLIALGAKITRD
;
A
#
# COMPACT_ATOMS: atom_id res chain seq x y z
N PHE A 1 -19.54 -33.93 8.21
CA PHE A 1 -18.29 -33.13 8.26
C PHE A 1 -17.46 -33.64 9.45
N LYS A 2 -16.37 -34.38 9.21
CA LYS A 2 -15.40 -34.69 10.26
C LYS A 2 -14.61 -33.39 10.51
N GLN A 3 -14.70 -32.89 11.72
CA GLN A 3 -13.88 -31.77 12.19
C GLN A 3 -12.42 -32.23 12.17
N LYS A 4 -11.61 -31.64 11.30
CA LYS A 4 -10.17 -31.90 11.27
C LYS A 4 -9.53 -31.28 12.53
N THR A 5 -8.74 -32.02 13.24
CA THR A 5 -7.98 -31.49 14.36
C THR A 5 -6.90 -30.51 13.87
N ALA A 6 -6.51 -29.54 14.69
CA ALA A 6 -5.49 -28.55 14.35
C ALA A 6 -4.20 -29.20 13.81
N TYR A 7 -3.86 -30.42 14.27
CA TYR A 7 -2.72 -31.21 13.81
C TYR A 7 -2.86 -31.68 12.34
N GLU A 8 -4.05 -31.92 11.82
CA GLU A 8 -4.28 -32.31 10.42
C GLU A 8 -4.24 -31.11 9.45
N ILE A 9 -4.43 -29.88 9.96
CA ILE A 9 -4.35 -28.66 9.17
C ILE A 9 -2.89 -28.30 8.91
N VAL A 10 -2.00 -28.46 9.90
CA VAL A 10 -0.56 -28.15 9.82
C VAL A 10 0.20 -29.09 8.87
N SER A 11 -0.26 -30.33 8.68
CA SER A 11 0.48 -31.33 7.89
C SER A 11 0.34 -31.19 6.36
N ARG A 12 -0.41 -30.21 5.85
CA ARG A 12 -0.71 -30.06 4.42
C ARG A 12 -0.15 -28.82 3.73
N ASP A 13 0.32 -27.85 4.47
CA ASP A 13 0.86 -26.61 3.91
C ASP A 13 2.36 -26.54 4.15
N TRP A 14 3.11 -27.19 3.26
CA TRP A 14 4.57 -27.22 3.27
C TRP A 14 5.20 -25.99 2.62
N SER A 15 4.40 -25.03 2.18
CA SER A 15 4.89 -23.86 1.44
C SER A 15 5.14 -22.62 2.30
N SER A 16 4.68 -22.62 3.56
CA SER A 16 4.99 -21.56 4.51
C SER A 16 5.85 -22.09 5.65
N ASP A 17 6.91 -21.41 5.99
CA ASP A 17 7.63 -21.61 7.25
C ASP A 17 6.59 -21.46 8.37
N VAL A 18 6.21 -22.59 8.99
CA VAL A 18 5.24 -22.61 10.09
C VAL A 18 5.83 -21.86 11.25
N CYS A 19 5.50 -20.60 11.39
CA CYS A 19 5.79 -19.81 12.57
C CYS A 19 5.05 -20.38 13.77
N SER A 20 5.64 -20.35 14.94
CA SER A 20 4.97 -20.74 16.18
C SER A 20 3.68 -19.95 16.46
N SER A 21 3.52 -18.78 15.82
CA SER A 21 2.33 -17.95 15.83
C SER A 21 1.13 -18.56 15.07
N ASP A 22 1.38 -19.50 14.16
CA ASP A 22 0.34 -20.14 13.34
C ASP A 22 -0.23 -21.39 13.99
N LEU A 23 0.38 -21.83 15.11
CA LEU A 23 -0.07 -22.98 15.87
C LEU A 23 -1.15 -22.59 16.90
N ILE A 24 -2.37 -23.05 16.69
CA ILE A 24 -3.48 -22.85 17.62
C ILE A 24 -3.72 -24.17 18.40
N ILE A 25 -3.45 -24.15 19.70
CA ILE A 25 -3.79 -25.26 20.60
C ILE A 25 -5.25 -25.08 21.03
N GLY A 26 -6.11 -25.95 20.56
CA GLY A 26 -7.55 -25.92 20.88
C GLY A 26 -7.80 -26.09 22.39
N VAL A 27 -8.79 -25.38 22.91
CA VAL A 27 -9.27 -25.48 24.29
C VAL A 27 -10.66 -26.07 24.35
N LYS A 28 -11.02 -26.71 25.49
CA LYS A 28 -12.34 -27.33 25.66
C LYS A 28 -13.48 -26.32 25.67
N GLU A 29 -13.22 -25.12 26.16
CA GLU A 29 -14.22 -24.05 26.31
C GLU A 29 -13.55 -22.69 26.07
N LEU A 30 -14.20 -21.84 25.28
CA LEU A 30 -13.79 -20.46 25.08
C LEU A 30 -14.34 -19.58 26.20
N LYS A 31 -13.50 -18.68 26.73
CA LYS A 31 -13.91 -17.69 27.73
C LYS A 31 -14.08 -16.32 27.08
N PRO A 32 -15.05 -15.51 27.55
CA PRO A 32 -15.15 -14.12 27.11
C PRO A 32 -13.84 -13.38 27.35
N ALA A 33 -13.44 -12.58 26.35
CA ALA A 33 -12.25 -11.73 26.44
C ALA A 33 -12.58 -10.31 25.97
N ILE A 34 -11.95 -9.32 26.59
CA ILE A 34 -11.96 -7.93 26.14
C ILE A 34 -10.60 -7.68 25.49
N HIS A 35 -10.62 -7.29 24.23
CA HIS A 35 -9.41 -7.02 23.46
C HIS A 35 -9.58 -5.77 22.60
N SER A 36 -8.54 -4.92 22.56
CA SER A 36 -8.46 -3.81 21.62
C SER A 36 -7.61 -4.24 20.42
N THR A 37 -8.19 -4.16 19.23
CA THR A 37 -7.46 -4.47 17.99
C THR A 37 -6.36 -3.45 17.75
N LEU A 38 -5.24 -3.93 17.17
CA LEU A 38 -4.17 -3.04 16.73
C LEU A 38 -4.65 -2.16 15.56
N PRO A 39 -4.13 -0.94 15.42
CA PRO A 39 -4.37 -0.11 14.25
C PRO A 39 -3.90 -0.81 12.97
N ASP A 40 -4.65 -0.59 11.88
CA ASP A 40 -4.27 -1.12 10.58
C ASP A 40 -3.04 -0.39 10.01
N ARG A 41 -1.90 -1.07 10.03
CA ARG A 41 -0.63 -0.53 9.53
C ARG A 41 -0.66 -0.29 8.01
N ILE A 42 -1.44 -1.08 7.26
CA ILE A 42 -1.51 -0.91 5.81
C ILE A 42 -2.28 0.36 5.45
N VAL A 43 -3.39 0.62 6.13
CA VAL A 43 -4.13 1.89 5.96
C VAL A 43 -3.25 3.07 6.38
N ALA A 44 -2.53 2.98 7.52
CA ALA A 44 -1.61 4.03 7.95
C ALA A 44 -0.47 4.26 6.94
N GLY A 45 0.11 3.19 6.38
CA GLY A 45 1.13 3.27 5.33
C GLY A 45 0.58 3.87 4.03
N THR A 46 -0.64 3.55 3.65
CA THR A 46 -1.30 4.15 2.47
C THR A 46 -1.39 5.67 2.59
N TRP A 47 -1.82 6.18 3.75
CA TRP A 47 -1.87 7.62 3.99
C TRP A 47 -0.47 8.26 4.01
N ALA A 48 0.54 7.55 4.50
CA ALA A 48 1.93 8.02 4.45
C ALA A 48 2.41 8.16 2.99
N PHE A 49 2.14 7.17 2.14
CA PHE A 49 2.43 7.26 0.70
C PHE A 49 1.59 8.33 0.01
N ALA A 50 0.31 8.51 0.40
CA ALA A 50 -0.52 9.58 -0.14
C ALA A 50 0.12 10.95 0.06
N ALA A 51 0.64 11.23 1.28
CA ALA A 51 1.37 12.46 1.55
C ALA A 51 2.64 12.59 0.68
N ALA A 52 3.41 11.50 0.51
CA ALA A 52 4.62 11.52 -0.29
C ALA A 52 4.33 11.75 -1.80
N ILE A 53 3.32 11.08 -2.34
CA ILE A 53 2.90 11.17 -3.75
C ILE A 53 2.38 12.57 -4.07
N THR A 54 1.50 13.11 -3.21
CA THR A 54 0.84 14.39 -3.46
C THR A 54 1.62 15.61 -2.97
N GLN A 55 2.85 15.41 -2.45
CA GLN A 55 3.65 16.46 -1.82
C GLN A 55 2.89 17.18 -0.70
N GLY A 56 2.20 16.38 0.11
CA GLY A 56 1.31 16.82 1.17
C GLY A 56 1.96 16.85 2.54
N ASP A 57 1.14 17.25 3.52
CA ASP A 57 1.52 17.33 4.94
C ASP A 57 0.33 16.85 5.77
N ILE A 58 0.39 15.62 6.27
CA ILE A 58 -0.70 14.99 7.02
C ILE A 58 -0.20 14.33 8.30
N THR A 59 -1.09 14.28 9.31
CA THR A 59 -0.87 13.53 10.55
C THR A 59 -1.78 12.31 10.56
N ILE A 60 -1.19 11.13 10.67
CA ILE A 60 -1.87 9.84 10.77
C ILE A 60 -2.07 9.51 12.25
N LYS A 61 -3.28 9.76 12.76
CA LYS A 61 -3.63 9.47 14.14
C LYS A 61 -3.92 7.99 14.36
N GLY A 62 -3.49 7.48 15.51
CA GLY A 62 -3.65 6.06 15.86
C GLY A 62 -2.69 5.12 15.14
N GLY A 63 -1.94 5.59 14.13
CA GLY A 63 -0.91 4.79 13.46
C GLY A 63 0.32 4.60 14.35
N ASN A 64 0.84 3.37 14.44
CA ASN A 64 2.12 3.11 15.12
C ASN A 64 3.27 3.07 14.10
N PRO A 65 4.23 4.02 14.13
CA PRO A 65 5.35 4.03 13.19
C PRO A 65 6.27 2.81 13.31
N GLU A 66 6.37 2.18 14.49
CA GLU A 66 7.16 0.97 14.70
C GLU A 66 6.65 -0.23 13.88
N HIS A 67 5.35 -0.24 13.52
CA HIS A 67 4.77 -1.27 12.65
C HIS A 67 5.05 -1.04 11.15
N LEU A 68 5.70 0.08 10.82
CA LEU A 68 5.94 0.57 9.46
C LEU A 68 7.40 1.00 9.23
N GLU A 69 8.35 0.51 10.01
CA GLU A 69 9.76 0.95 9.95
C GLU A 69 10.26 1.03 8.51
N LEU A 70 10.33 -0.10 7.78
CA LEU A 70 10.82 -0.12 6.41
C LEU A 70 10.03 0.76 5.42
N PRO A 71 8.68 0.72 5.39
CA PRO A 71 7.91 1.65 4.56
C PRO A 71 8.21 3.11 4.84
N LEU A 72 8.33 3.51 6.11
CA LEU A 72 8.62 4.90 6.48
C LEU A 72 10.08 5.28 6.17
N GLU A 73 11.05 4.37 6.33
CA GLU A 73 12.43 4.58 5.87
C GLU A 73 12.47 4.87 4.36
N LYS A 74 11.72 4.13 3.55
CA LYS A 74 11.66 4.35 2.10
C LYS A 74 11.01 5.70 1.74
N ILE A 75 10.00 6.12 2.48
CA ILE A 75 9.39 7.44 2.31
C ILE A 75 10.38 8.56 2.71
N VAL A 76 11.19 8.36 3.76
CA VAL A 76 12.26 9.29 4.15
C VAL A 76 13.39 9.31 3.11
N GLU A 77 13.81 8.15 2.59
CA GLU A 77 14.78 8.04 1.49
C GLU A 77 14.30 8.77 0.24
N ALA A 78 13.00 8.71 -0.06
CA ALA A 78 12.37 9.47 -1.14
C ALA A 78 12.38 10.99 -0.90
N GLY A 79 12.62 11.43 0.33
CA GLY A 79 12.81 12.84 0.67
C GLY A 79 11.76 13.45 1.58
N ALA A 80 10.83 12.68 2.12
CA ALA A 80 9.86 13.16 3.10
C ALA A 80 10.48 13.29 4.50
N VAL A 81 9.82 14.09 5.32
CA VAL A 81 10.08 14.18 6.77
C VAL A 81 8.99 13.42 7.51
N VAL A 82 9.40 12.42 8.28
CA VAL A 82 8.51 11.66 9.17
C VAL A 82 8.80 12.06 10.62
N THR A 83 7.76 12.40 11.38
CA THR A 83 7.88 12.83 12.77
C THR A 83 6.85 12.09 13.62
N THR A 84 7.30 11.41 14.67
CA THR A 84 6.41 10.78 15.65
C THR A 84 5.65 11.86 16.44
N THR A 85 4.36 11.64 16.67
CA THR A 85 3.49 12.50 17.47
C THR A 85 2.99 11.75 18.70
N ALA A 86 2.28 12.42 19.58
CA ALA A 86 1.76 11.81 20.80
C ALA A 86 0.75 10.68 20.55
N ASP A 87 0.04 10.73 19.41
CA ASP A 87 -1.05 9.82 19.06
C ASP A 87 -0.89 9.19 17.66
N GLY A 88 0.34 9.18 17.11
CA GLY A 88 0.61 8.65 15.77
C GLY A 88 1.89 9.19 15.17
N PHE A 89 1.85 9.57 13.89
CA PHE A 89 2.99 10.17 13.20
C PHE A 89 2.54 11.13 12.09
N ARG A 90 3.41 12.06 11.73
CA ARG A 90 3.21 13.03 10.66
C ARG A 90 4.16 12.74 9.52
N VAL A 91 3.67 12.83 8.29
CA VAL A 91 4.48 12.75 7.06
C VAL A 91 4.32 14.05 6.30
N LYS A 92 5.44 14.65 5.93
CA LYS A 92 5.50 15.87 5.12
C LYS A 92 6.45 15.68 3.95
N MET A 93 5.98 15.97 2.75
CA MET A 93 6.76 16.03 1.52
C MET A 93 6.52 17.39 0.87
N ASP A 94 7.58 18.14 0.54
CA ASP A 94 7.47 19.47 -0.06
C ASP A 94 8.16 19.57 -1.44
N ARG A 95 8.54 18.41 -1.98
CA ARG A 95 9.24 18.32 -3.27
C ARG A 95 8.89 17.01 -3.98
N ARG A 96 9.22 16.93 -5.26
CA ARG A 96 9.13 15.71 -6.03
C ARG A 96 9.94 14.60 -5.34
N PRO A 97 9.38 13.38 -5.13
CA PRO A 97 10.11 12.30 -4.49
C PRO A 97 11.33 11.85 -5.31
N ASN A 98 12.36 11.36 -4.65
CA ASN A 98 13.42 10.60 -5.29
C ASN A 98 12.96 9.14 -5.46
N ALA A 99 13.45 8.49 -6.53
CA ALA A 99 13.19 7.07 -6.77
C ALA A 99 13.88 6.21 -5.69
N VAL A 100 13.21 5.17 -5.22
CA VAL A 100 13.69 4.26 -4.17
C VAL A 100 13.50 2.81 -4.57
N ASP A 101 14.50 1.98 -4.36
CA ASP A 101 14.41 0.54 -4.55
C ASP A 101 13.72 -0.13 -3.37
N VAL A 102 12.84 -1.09 -3.67
CA VAL A 102 12.10 -1.84 -2.65
C VAL A 102 12.03 -3.31 -3.01
N ALA A 103 12.18 -4.18 -2.00
CA ALA A 103 11.84 -5.59 -2.09
C ALA A 103 10.76 -5.91 -1.05
N THR A 104 9.65 -6.51 -1.49
CA THR A 104 8.60 -6.95 -0.56
C THR A 104 9.07 -8.19 0.20
N LEU A 105 8.75 -8.23 1.49
CA LEU A 105 9.09 -9.32 2.40
C LEU A 105 7.98 -9.48 3.44
N PRO A 106 7.83 -10.68 4.04
CA PRO A 106 6.98 -10.86 5.21
C PRO A 106 7.35 -9.88 6.34
N TYR A 107 6.36 -9.58 7.20
CA TYR A 107 6.59 -8.74 8.37
C TYR A 107 7.80 -9.23 9.21
N PRO A 108 8.70 -8.31 9.67
CA PRO A 108 8.62 -6.85 9.63
C PRO A 108 9.15 -6.21 8.34
N GLY A 109 9.32 -6.96 7.26
CA GLY A 109 9.74 -6.45 5.96
C GLY A 109 8.74 -5.49 5.32
N PHE A 110 9.08 -5.01 4.11
CA PHE A 110 8.20 -4.13 3.35
C PHE A 110 6.96 -4.92 2.88
N ALA A 111 5.80 -4.51 3.36
CA ALA A 111 4.55 -5.21 3.07
C ALA A 111 4.19 -5.17 1.58
N THR A 112 3.90 -6.34 1.00
CA THR A 112 3.42 -6.45 -0.38
C THR A 112 2.14 -5.63 -0.63
N ASP A 113 1.31 -5.37 0.39
CA ASP A 113 0.13 -4.51 0.29
C ASP A 113 0.48 -3.02 0.09
N LEU A 114 1.69 -2.60 0.39
CA LEU A 114 2.18 -1.25 0.13
C LEU A 114 2.93 -1.13 -1.21
N GLN A 115 3.15 -2.25 -1.92
CA GLN A 115 3.81 -2.29 -3.22
C GLN A 115 3.14 -1.38 -4.27
N PRO A 116 1.79 -1.35 -4.43
CA PRO A 116 1.17 -0.46 -5.40
C PRO A 116 1.46 1.02 -5.15
N PHE A 117 1.55 1.42 -3.90
CA PHE A 117 1.80 2.81 -3.52
C PHE A 117 3.24 3.25 -3.78
N VAL A 118 4.23 2.38 -3.48
CA VAL A 118 5.62 2.70 -3.79
C VAL A 118 5.87 2.72 -5.30
N ILE A 119 5.22 1.85 -6.08
CA ILE A 119 5.29 1.90 -7.54
C ILE A 119 4.68 3.19 -8.08
N THR A 120 3.51 3.61 -7.55
CA THR A 120 2.88 4.89 -7.92
C THR A 120 3.78 6.08 -7.57
N MET A 121 4.40 6.08 -6.38
CA MET A 121 5.36 7.13 -5.99
C MET A 121 6.56 7.15 -6.93
N ASN A 122 7.15 6.00 -7.22
CA ASN A 122 8.30 5.87 -8.11
C ASN A 122 7.98 6.29 -9.55
N ALA A 123 6.74 6.07 -10.02
CA ALA A 123 6.33 6.48 -11.36
C ALA A 123 6.44 8.00 -11.61
N ILE A 124 6.36 8.82 -10.55
CA ILE A 124 6.53 10.29 -10.62
C ILE A 124 7.82 10.76 -9.97
N ALA A 125 8.66 9.88 -9.46
CA ALA A 125 9.89 10.21 -8.75
C ALA A 125 10.99 10.74 -9.68
N GLN A 126 12.04 11.33 -9.11
CA GLN A 126 13.27 11.64 -9.83
C GLN A 126 14.17 10.42 -9.85
N GLY A 127 14.54 9.92 -11.04
CA GLY A 127 15.46 8.81 -11.22
C GLY A 127 14.79 7.50 -11.61
N ASN A 128 15.52 6.41 -11.43
CA ASN A 128 15.08 5.06 -11.74
C ASN A 128 15.03 4.23 -10.47
N SER A 129 14.15 3.25 -10.44
CA SER A 129 14.05 2.31 -9.32
C SER A 129 13.66 0.92 -9.77
N ILE A 130 13.93 -0.05 -8.91
CA ILE A 130 13.49 -1.43 -9.06
C ILE A 130 12.63 -1.81 -7.85
N VAL A 131 11.42 -2.29 -8.13
CA VAL A 131 10.56 -2.88 -7.12
C VAL A 131 10.49 -4.38 -7.35
N THR A 132 10.91 -5.14 -6.34
CA THR A 132 10.93 -6.61 -6.38
C THR A 132 9.80 -7.17 -5.53
N GLU A 133 8.92 -7.97 -6.12
CA GLU A 133 7.82 -8.66 -5.42
C GLU A 133 8.21 -10.11 -5.10
N ASN A 134 8.44 -10.38 -3.82
CA ASN A 134 8.88 -11.70 -3.34
C ASN A 134 7.77 -12.49 -2.62
N VAL A 135 6.60 -11.89 -2.40
CA VAL A 135 5.52 -12.50 -1.60
C VAL A 135 4.45 -13.12 -2.49
N PHE A 136 4.05 -12.41 -3.56
CA PHE A 136 3.01 -12.88 -4.46
C PHE A 136 3.47 -12.91 -5.91
N GLU A 137 3.22 -14.03 -6.57
CA GLU A 137 3.40 -14.14 -8.02
C GLU A 137 2.37 -13.27 -8.76
N GLY A 138 2.84 -12.53 -9.79
CA GLY A 138 1.97 -11.79 -10.69
C GLY A 138 1.28 -10.54 -10.13
N ARG A 139 1.71 -10.00 -9.00
CA ARG A 139 1.08 -8.81 -8.37
C ARG A 139 1.34 -7.48 -9.10
N PHE A 140 1.74 -7.52 -10.36
CA PHE A 140 1.97 -6.34 -11.19
C PHE A 140 0.84 -6.04 -12.19
N MET A 141 -0.30 -6.72 -12.12
CA MET A 141 -1.39 -6.51 -13.09
C MET A 141 -1.84 -5.05 -13.20
N PHE A 142 -1.88 -4.33 -12.07
CA PHE A 142 -2.26 -2.91 -12.02
C PHE A 142 -1.25 -1.99 -12.72
N VAL A 143 -0.03 -2.44 -12.97
CA VAL A 143 0.98 -1.66 -13.73
C VAL A 143 0.46 -1.31 -15.12
N ASN A 144 -0.34 -2.19 -15.75
CA ASN A 144 -0.96 -1.88 -17.02
C ASN A 144 -1.85 -0.63 -16.95
N GLU A 145 -2.50 -0.40 -15.82
CA GLU A 145 -3.31 0.80 -15.61
C GLU A 145 -2.45 2.04 -15.39
N LEU A 146 -1.30 1.91 -14.71
CA LEU A 146 -0.33 3.01 -14.61
C LEU A 146 0.31 3.35 -15.97
N LEU A 147 0.56 2.35 -16.83
CA LEU A 147 1.01 2.59 -18.22
C LEU A 147 0.00 3.40 -19.01
N ARG A 148 -1.31 3.21 -18.78
CA ARG A 148 -2.38 4.02 -19.39
C ARG A 148 -2.34 5.49 -18.94
N LEU A 149 -1.86 5.73 -17.73
CA LEU A 149 -1.59 7.07 -17.21
C LEU A 149 -0.27 7.65 -17.72
N GLY A 150 0.45 6.92 -18.59
CA GLY A 150 1.71 7.35 -19.17
C GLY A 150 2.96 7.02 -18.34
N ALA A 151 2.86 6.22 -17.28
CA ALA A 151 4.02 5.78 -16.52
C ALA A 151 4.99 4.96 -17.38
N GLU A 152 6.28 5.06 -17.11
CA GLU A 152 7.34 4.29 -17.77
C GLU A 152 7.80 3.15 -16.85
N ILE A 153 7.15 2.00 -16.99
CA ILE A 153 7.39 0.82 -16.14
C ILE A 153 7.58 -0.41 -17.03
N HIS A 154 8.62 -1.18 -16.78
CA HIS A 154 8.86 -2.47 -17.40
C HIS A 154 8.86 -3.57 -16.34
N VAL A 155 8.01 -4.58 -16.54
CA VAL A 155 7.89 -5.74 -15.64
C VAL A 155 8.59 -6.94 -16.27
N ASP A 156 9.51 -7.55 -15.51
CA ASP A 156 10.18 -8.80 -15.87
C ASP A 156 10.17 -9.76 -14.67
N GLY A 157 9.42 -10.83 -14.79
CA GLY A 157 9.20 -11.79 -13.70
C GLY A 157 8.61 -11.13 -12.47
N HIS A 158 9.39 -11.11 -11.39
CA HIS A 158 9.00 -10.49 -10.11
C HIS A 158 9.67 -9.12 -9.86
N HIS A 159 10.18 -8.50 -10.91
CA HIS A 159 10.79 -7.17 -10.87
C HIS A 159 10.02 -6.18 -11.73
N ALA A 160 9.80 -4.99 -11.21
CA ALA A 160 9.33 -3.84 -11.95
C ALA A 160 10.44 -2.78 -11.98
N SER A 161 10.96 -2.48 -13.17
CA SER A 161 11.89 -1.37 -13.41
C SER A 161 11.08 -0.14 -13.77
N ILE A 162 11.25 0.96 -13.03
CA ILE A 162 10.44 2.17 -13.13
C ILE A 162 11.36 3.33 -13.47
N HIS A 163 11.05 4.04 -14.55
CA HIS A 163 11.63 5.33 -14.85
C HIS A 163 10.63 6.42 -14.44
N GLY A 164 10.99 7.22 -13.45
CA GLY A 164 10.11 8.25 -12.92
C GLY A 164 9.97 9.44 -13.87
N ILE A 165 8.76 9.72 -14.29
CA ILE A 165 8.42 10.87 -15.14
C ILE A 165 7.94 12.06 -14.30
N GLU A 166 7.93 13.23 -14.87
CA GLU A 166 7.56 14.45 -14.13
C GLU A 166 6.06 14.47 -13.79
N LYS A 167 5.22 13.99 -14.71
CA LYS A 167 3.76 13.98 -14.57
C LYS A 167 3.14 12.81 -15.30
N LEU A 168 2.12 12.24 -14.68
CA LEU A 168 1.20 11.31 -15.32
C LEU A 168 0.11 12.07 -16.09
N SER A 169 -0.59 11.38 -16.99
CA SER A 169 -1.71 11.91 -17.76
C SER A 169 -3.02 11.26 -17.33
N GLY A 170 -4.08 12.04 -17.20
CA GLY A 170 -5.39 11.52 -16.85
C GLY A 170 -5.94 10.58 -17.93
N ALA A 171 -6.48 9.43 -17.51
CA ALA A 171 -7.13 8.44 -18.36
C ALA A 171 -8.16 7.64 -17.57
N PRO A 172 -9.10 6.93 -18.23
CA PRO A 172 -9.90 5.90 -17.59
C PRO A 172 -9.00 4.69 -17.22
N VAL A 173 -9.08 4.24 -15.96
CA VAL A 173 -8.36 3.10 -15.42
C VAL A 173 -9.29 2.25 -14.57
N GLN A 174 -8.98 0.98 -14.39
CA GLN A 174 -9.81 0.03 -13.66
C GLN A 174 -9.14 -0.38 -12.34
N ALA A 175 -9.86 -0.29 -11.23
CA ALA A 175 -9.41 -0.82 -9.95
C ALA A 175 -9.46 -2.36 -9.99
N THR A 176 -8.31 -3.02 -10.02
CA THR A 176 -8.22 -4.48 -10.09
C THR A 176 -8.35 -5.15 -8.72
N ASP A 177 -7.99 -4.45 -7.67
CA ASP A 177 -8.08 -4.88 -6.27
C ASP A 177 -8.08 -3.68 -5.31
N ILE A 178 -8.19 -3.97 -4.02
CA ILE A 178 -8.26 -2.96 -2.95
C ILE A 178 -7.08 -2.00 -2.97
N ARG A 179 -5.85 -2.53 -3.03
CA ARG A 179 -4.61 -1.75 -2.88
C ARG A 179 -4.20 -1.06 -4.17
N ALA A 180 -4.31 -1.79 -5.28
CA ALA A 180 -4.08 -1.26 -6.61
C ALA A 180 -5.06 -0.11 -6.92
N GLY A 181 -6.35 -0.29 -6.64
CA GLY A 181 -7.36 0.74 -6.84
C GLY A 181 -7.04 2.02 -6.05
N ALA A 182 -6.70 1.90 -4.77
CA ALA A 182 -6.28 3.05 -3.97
C ALA A 182 -5.01 3.72 -4.53
N GLY A 183 -4.03 2.94 -4.99
CA GLY A 183 -2.84 3.44 -5.67
C GLY A 183 -3.16 4.22 -6.95
N LEU A 184 -4.11 3.73 -7.75
CA LEU A 184 -4.57 4.42 -8.97
C LEU A 184 -5.33 5.73 -8.67
N VAL A 185 -6.10 5.79 -7.58
CA VAL A 185 -6.70 7.05 -7.11
C VAL A 185 -5.61 8.06 -6.78
N LEU A 186 -4.55 7.65 -6.02
CA LEU A 186 -3.43 8.53 -5.71
C LEU A 186 -2.66 8.97 -6.96
N ALA A 187 -2.47 8.06 -7.95
CA ALA A 187 -1.90 8.40 -9.25
C ALA A 187 -2.74 9.46 -9.97
N GLY A 188 -4.07 9.33 -9.94
CA GLY A 188 -5.00 10.29 -10.52
C GLY A 188 -4.91 11.68 -9.91
N LEU A 189 -4.64 11.78 -8.59
CA LEU A 189 -4.50 13.08 -7.91
C LEU A 189 -3.29 13.89 -8.39
N VAL A 190 -2.28 13.23 -8.95
CA VAL A 190 -1.05 13.87 -9.45
C VAL A 190 -0.93 13.82 -10.96
N SER A 191 -1.95 13.36 -11.66
CA SER A 191 -2.02 13.34 -13.13
C SER A 191 -2.55 14.67 -13.70
N ASP A 192 -2.04 15.05 -14.87
CA ASP A 192 -2.62 16.14 -15.63
C ASP A 192 -3.92 15.69 -16.33
N GLY A 193 -5.01 16.44 -16.15
CA GLY A 193 -6.31 16.11 -16.71
C GLY A 193 -7.23 15.36 -15.73
N VAL A 194 -8.13 14.56 -16.25
CA VAL A 194 -9.13 13.81 -15.46
C VAL A 194 -8.80 12.32 -15.50
N THR A 195 -8.67 11.70 -14.35
CA THR A 195 -8.56 10.26 -14.20
C THR A 195 -9.90 9.71 -13.71
N ILE A 196 -10.43 8.71 -14.38
CA ILE A 196 -11.65 7.99 -13.98
C ILE A 196 -11.21 6.62 -13.48
N VAL A 197 -11.49 6.32 -12.22
CA VAL A 197 -11.19 5.01 -11.63
C VAL A 197 -12.48 4.20 -11.58
N GLU A 198 -12.61 3.26 -12.50
CA GLU A 198 -13.75 2.34 -12.57
C GLU A 198 -13.62 1.22 -11.52
N ASP A 199 -14.72 0.57 -11.18
CA ASP A 199 -14.81 -0.51 -10.18
C ASP A 199 -14.27 -0.12 -8.78
N ALA A 200 -14.47 1.14 -8.41
CA ALA A 200 -14.02 1.70 -7.13
C ALA A 200 -14.58 0.97 -5.88
N PHE A 201 -15.62 0.14 -6.03
CA PHE A 201 -16.16 -0.70 -4.95
C PHE A 201 -15.12 -1.66 -4.36
N HIS A 202 -14.09 -2.04 -5.11
CA HIS A 202 -12.97 -2.81 -4.59
C HIS A 202 -12.23 -2.05 -3.50
N ILE A 203 -12.07 -0.72 -3.66
CA ILE A 203 -11.35 0.15 -2.71
C ILE A 203 -12.10 0.20 -1.37
N ASP A 204 -13.43 0.30 -1.40
CA ASP A 204 -14.27 0.41 -0.20
C ASP A 204 -14.13 -0.75 0.78
N ARG A 205 -13.76 -1.92 0.28
CA ARG A 205 -13.54 -3.12 1.11
C ARG A 205 -12.36 -2.97 2.08
N GLY A 206 -11.40 -2.12 1.77
CA GLY A 206 -10.22 -1.89 2.61
C GLY A 206 -10.08 -0.45 3.10
N TYR A 207 -10.79 0.48 2.47
CA TYR A 207 -10.74 1.92 2.77
C TYR A 207 -12.15 2.51 2.80
N PRO A 208 -12.92 2.25 3.87
CA PRO A 208 -14.24 2.87 4.01
C PRO A 208 -14.12 4.39 4.00
N GLY A 209 -14.85 5.08 3.14
CA GLY A 209 -14.82 6.54 3.06
C GLY A 209 -13.56 7.15 2.44
N PHE A 210 -12.80 6.40 1.63
CA PHE A 210 -11.51 6.86 1.06
C PHE A 210 -11.62 8.16 0.27
N ALA A 211 -12.65 8.28 -0.58
CA ALA A 211 -12.87 9.49 -1.37
C ALA A 211 -13.24 10.67 -0.47
N GLU A 212 -14.11 10.47 0.49
CA GLU A 212 -14.55 11.46 1.47
C GLU A 212 -13.38 11.99 2.31
N ASP A 213 -12.50 11.11 2.78
CA ASP A 213 -11.31 11.47 3.54
C ASP A 213 -10.33 12.28 2.67
N LEU A 214 -10.11 11.88 1.41
CA LEU A 214 -9.28 12.63 0.48
C LEU A 214 -9.87 14.01 0.18
N ILE A 215 -11.19 14.13 0.00
CA ILE A 215 -11.88 15.42 -0.18
C ILE A 215 -11.69 16.29 1.06
N ALA A 216 -11.84 15.74 2.27
CA ALA A 216 -11.62 16.46 3.51
C ALA A 216 -10.18 16.97 3.65
N LEU A 217 -9.21 16.28 3.07
CA LEU A 217 -7.80 16.69 2.98
C LEU A 217 -7.53 17.68 1.84
N GLY A 218 -8.52 18.01 1.02
CA GLY A 218 -8.43 19.00 -0.05
C GLY A 218 -8.26 18.45 -1.45
N ALA A 219 -8.38 17.14 -1.64
CA ALA A 219 -8.34 16.54 -2.96
C ALA A 219 -9.59 16.90 -3.79
N LYS A 220 -9.42 17.03 -5.11
CA LYS A 220 -10.50 17.27 -6.05
C LYS A 220 -10.97 15.93 -6.63
N ILE A 221 -11.88 15.29 -5.93
CA ILE A 221 -12.48 14.00 -6.31
C ILE A 221 -13.99 14.14 -6.33
N THR A 222 -14.64 13.48 -7.27
CA THR A 222 -16.08 13.21 -7.26
C THR A 222 -16.30 11.71 -7.27
N ARG A 223 -17.38 11.27 -6.66
CA ARG A 223 -17.79 9.87 -6.67
C ARG A 223 -19.23 9.79 -7.14
N ASP A 224 -19.47 9.02 -8.21
CA ASP A 224 -20.80 8.75 -8.79
C ASP A 224 -21.31 7.39 -8.33
#